data_86b7c75cedf1e25135b1236a2ca98263
#
_entry.id   86b7c75cedf1e25135b1236a2ca98263
#
_cell.length_a   1.000
_cell.length_b   1.000
_cell.length_c   1.000
_cell.angle_alpha   90.00
_cell.angle_beta   90.00
_cell.angle_gamma   90.00
#
_symmetry.space_group_name_H-M   'P 1'
#
loop_
_entity.id
_entity.type
_entity.pdbx_description
1 polymer ?
#
loop_
_entity_poly.entity_id
_entity_poly.type
_entity_poly.pdbx_seq_one_letter_code
_entity_poly.pdbx_strand_id
1 'polypeptide(L)'
;MKRVIHRLILGSCLALSVGCSATGKPNTFTFTADLPPDFAYVATVTYVPVPGQSCNLDKRDNLNPQFNREWRTEYKPDAQIEIRRTRKGCELVVSRIELEINAAYGKDIGDSGGDSGFIAVRDYLAPHDKGTFNAAGESQFSGQCQWFFRTSGGLRRIVKILYCKNTDAQGNVTKGRPFAAYTLDQLPGKTVKLKIKLADEEEPYMGDTWVKVPGGWKRCMGKGFEDQHAFCYGNYKDFSTFKMPDGRNCSIYPGCTENKEVTP
;
A
#
# COMPACT_ATOMS: atom_id res chain seq x y z
N MET A 1 5.04 83.31 28.99
CA MET A 1 5.55 82.04 28.47
C MET A 1 4.39 81.12 28.28
N LYS A 2 3.89 80.96 27.04
CA LYS A 2 2.74 80.07 26.68
C LYS A 2 3.29 78.83 25.99
N ARG A 3 3.09 77.67 26.55
CA ARG A 3 3.42 76.37 25.96
C ARG A 3 2.24 75.91 25.06
N VAL A 4 2.52 75.74 23.78
CA VAL A 4 1.57 75.15 22.82
C VAL A 4 1.80 73.65 22.79
N ILE A 5 0.77 72.87 23.13
CA ILE A 5 0.78 71.41 23.09
C ILE A 5 0.19 70.99 21.73
N HIS A 6 1.04 70.41 20.86
CA HIS A 6 0.62 69.77 19.62
C HIS A 6 0.15 68.35 19.93
N ARG A 7 -1.13 68.05 19.70
CA ARG A 7 -1.68 66.67 19.69
C ARG A 7 -1.47 66.08 18.30
N LEU A 8 -0.61 65.09 18.22
CA LEU A 8 -0.54 64.17 17.06
C LEU A 8 -1.70 63.20 17.11
N ILE A 9 -2.55 63.23 16.09
CA ILE A 9 -3.60 62.25 15.84
C ILE A 9 -2.96 61.14 14.97
N LEU A 10 -2.67 59.98 15.54
CA LEU A 10 -2.30 58.77 14.81
C LEU A 10 -3.57 58.16 14.17
N GLY A 11 -3.74 58.34 12.89
CA GLY A 11 -4.75 57.67 12.10
C GLY A 11 -4.35 56.22 11.87
N SER A 12 -5.05 55.27 12.54
CA SER A 12 -4.90 53.82 12.33
C SER A 12 -5.64 53.41 11.06
N CYS A 13 -4.93 53.20 9.96
CA CYS A 13 -5.49 52.57 8.77
C CYS A 13 -5.63 51.08 9.00
N LEU A 14 -6.85 50.63 9.34
CA LEU A 14 -7.19 49.20 9.26
C LEU A 14 -7.28 48.79 7.78
N ALA A 15 -6.24 48.14 7.27
CA ALA A 15 -6.28 47.46 5.98
C ALA A 15 -7.14 46.19 6.11
N LEU A 16 -8.38 46.24 5.69
CA LEU A 16 -9.24 45.08 5.47
C LEU A 16 -8.66 44.31 4.28
N SER A 17 -7.89 43.26 4.56
CA SER A 17 -7.51 42.26 3.57
C SER A 17 -8.77 41.44 3.22
N VAL A 18 -9.46 41.85 2.16
CA VAL A 18 -10.48 41.04 1.51
C VAL A 18 -9.76 39.86 0.85
N GLY A 19 -9.67 38.74 1.55
CA GLY A 19 -9.22 37.48 0.98
C GLY A 19 -10.25 37.03 -0.07
N CYS A 20 -9.90 37.06 -1.35
CA CYS A 20 -10.63 36.41 -2.41
C CYS A 20 -10.68 34.92 -2.09
N SER A 21 -11.72 34.45 -1.43
CA SER A 21 -12.05 33.03 -1.36
C SER A 21 -12.42 32.59 -2.77
N ALA A 22 -11.57 31.83 -3.43
CA ALA A 22 -11.93 31.16 -4.65
C ALA A 22 -13.11 30.22 -4.36
N THR A 23 -14.30 30.57 -4.82
CA THR A 23 -15.58 29.86 -4.57
C THR A 23 -15.72 28.56 -5.37
N GLY A 24 -14.67 28.10 -6.05
CA GLY A 24 -14.65 26.85 -6.81
C GLY A 24 -14.34 25.63 -5.92
N LYS A 25 -14.96 24.49 -6.22
CA LYS A 25 -14.58 23.21 -5.61
C LYS A 25 -13.09 22.93 -5.90
N PRO A 26 -12.32 22.42 -4.92
CA PRO A 26 -10.94 22.01 -5.16
C PRO A 26 -10.83 21.02 -6.32
N ASN A 27 -9.82 21.16 -7.16
CA ASN A 27 -9.56 20.20 -8.24
C ASN A 27 -8.68 19.02 -7.78
N THR A 28 -8.54 18.83 -6.47
CA THR A 28 -7.73 17.76 -5.88
C THR A 28 -8.49 17.05 -4.78
N PHE A 29 -8.04 15.84 -4.49
CA PHE A 29 -8.34 15.13 -3.25
C PHE A 29 -7.06 14.58 -2.64
N THR A 30 -7.08 14.29 -1.34
CA THR A 30 -5.95 13.68 -0.63
C THR A 30 -6.15 12.17 -0.62
N PHE A 31 -5.13 11.43 -1.05
CA PHE A 31 -5.02 10.02 -0.73
C PHE A 31 -4.01 9.86 0.41
N THR A 32 -4.32 9.02 1.40
CA THR A 32 -3.43 8.70 2.51
C THR A 32 -3.49 7.22 2.85
N ALA A 33 -2.46 6.69 3.53
CA ALA A 33 -2.43 5.29 3.92
C ALA A 33 -1.91 5.11 5.35
N ASP A 34 -2.63 4.29 6.11
CA ASP A 34 -2.29 3.79 7.44
C ASP A 34 -1.78 2.35 7.27
N LEU A 35 -0.47 2.18 7.30
CA LEU A 35 0.22 0.93 6.98
C LEU A 35 0.99 0.42 8.20
N PRO A 36 1.17 -0.92 8.33
CA PRO A 36 2.03 -1.48 9.35
C PRO A 36 3.49 -1.00 9.22
N PRO A 37 4.31 -1.16 10.26
CA PRO A 37 5.76 -0.95 10.18
C PRO A 37 6.37 -1.72 9.00
N ASP A 38 7.42 -1.19 8.40
CA ASP A 38 8.12 -1.75 7.24
C ASP A 38 7.29 -1.87 5.96
N PHE A 39 6.12 -1.22 5.92
CA PHE A 39 5.29 -1.09 4.73
C PHE A 39 5.39 0.32 4.15
N ALA A 40 5.20 0.41 2.83
CA ALA A 40 5.00 1.65 2.11
C ALA A 40 4.19 1.39 0.84
N TYR A 41 3.71 2.44 0.17
CA TYR A 41 3.04 2.29 -1.11
C TYR A 41 3.61 3.23 -2.16
N VAL A 42 3.41 2.84 -3.41
CA VAL A 42 3.56 3.71 -4.59
C VAL A 42 2.20 3.81 -5.26
N ALA A 43 1.77 5.02 -5.61
CA ALA A 43 0.51 5.21 -6.34
C ALA A 43 0.78 5.59 -7.80
N THR A 44 0.11 4.91 -8.71
CA THR A 44 0.07 5.24 -10.12
C THR A 44 -1.34 5.72 -10.50
N VAL A 45 -1.44 6.96 -10.96
CA VAL A 45 -2.72 7.56 -11.35
C VAL A 45 -2.90 7.47 -12.87
N THR A 46 -4.00 6.89 -13.29
CA THR A 46 -4.40 6.82 -14.70
C THR A 46 -5.48 7.86 -14.99
N TYR A 47 -5.24 8.66 -16.01
CA TYR A 47 -6.17 9.65 -16.53
C TYR A 47 -6.73 9.20 -17.88
N VAL A 48 -7.98 9.54 -18.14
CA VAL A 48 -8.65 9.29 -19.42
C VAL A 48 -9.25 10.61 -19.96
N PRO A 49 -9.41 10.76 -21.26
CA PRO A 49 -10.14 11.90 -21.82
C PRO A 49 -11.55 12.02 -21.24
N VAL A 50 -12.02 13.26 -21.06
CA VAL A 50 -13.43 13.46 -20.68
C VAL A 50 -14.36 12.91 -21.77
N PRO A 51 -15.58 12.43 -21.42
CA PRO A 51 -16.53 11.93 -22.39
C PRO A 51 -16.76 12.92 -23.52
N GLY A 52 -16.74 12.42 -24.77
CA GLY A 52 -16.93 13.22 -25.97
C GLY A 52 -15.65 13.84 -26.55
N GLN A 53 -14.51 13.76 -25.87
CA GLN A 53 -13.21 14.15 -26.45
C GLN A 53 -12.49 12.92 -27.03
N SER A 54 -11.94 13.10 -28.23
CA SER A 54 -11.04 12.12 -28.87
C SER A 54 -9.62 12.68 -28.83
N CYS A 55 -8.80 12.16 -27.94
CA CYS A 55 -7.41 12.55 -27.81
C CYS A 55 -6.51 11.34 -28.06
N ASN A 56 -5.55 11.50 -28.94
CA ASN A 56 -4.51 10.50 -29.16
C ASN A 56 -3.40 10.68 -28.12
N LEU A 57 -3.60 10.12 -26.94
CA LEU A 57 -2.61 10.14 -25.87
C LEU A 57 -1.78 8.86 -25.92
N ASP A 58 -0.46 9.02 -25.84
CA ASP A 58 0.44 7.89 -25.69
C ASP A 58 0.11 7.18 -24.36
N LYS A 59 -0.15 5.85 -24.40
CA LYS A 59 -0.48 5.02 -23.23
C LYS A 59 0.57 5.02 -22.12
N ARG A 60 1.76 5.60 -22.38
CA ARG A 60 2.86 5.73 -21.40
C ARG A 60 2.76 6.96 -20.51
N ASP A 61 1.73 7.75 -20.62
CA ASP A 61 1.51 8.93 -19.79
C ASP A 61 0.93 8.57 -18.40
N ASN A 62 1.43 7.51 -17.78
CA ASN A 62 1.20 7.23 -16.39
C ASN A 62 1.96 8.26 -15.57
N LEU A 63 1.23 9.18 -14.97
CA LEU A 63 1.81 10.17 -14.08
C LEU A 63 1.80 9.58 -12.69
N ASN A 64 2.96 9.12 -12.26
CA ASN A 64 3.15 8.82 -10.87
C ASN A 64 3.04 10.12 -10.07
N PRO A 65 2.11 10.27 -9.14
CA PRO A 65 2.29 11.25 -8.11
C PRO A 65 3.61 10.88 -7.42
N GLN A 66 4.36 11.85 -7.03
CA GLN A 66 5.75 11.86 -6.59
C GLN A 66 6.11 10.89 -5.45
N PHE A 67 5.79 9.58 -5.59
CA PHE A 67 6.26 8.57 -4.66
C PHE A 67 7.55 7.97 -5.18
N ASN A 68 8.58 8.09 -4.38
CA ASN A 68 9.85 7.44 -4.63
C ASN A 68 9.73 5.95 -4.31
N ARG A 69 10.36 5.07 -5.10
CA ARG A 69 10.48 3.64 -4.81
C ARG A 69 11.42 3.34 -3.63
N GLU A 70 12.18 4.31 -3.15
CA GLU A 70 12.97 4.21 -1.92
C GLU A 70 12.09 4.28 -0.67
N TRP A 71 11.03 3.52 -0.67
CA TRP A 71 9.97 3.49 0.31
C TRP A 71 10.45 3.24 1.76
N ARG A 72 11.62 2.63 1.94
CA ARG A 72 12.18 2.40 3.28
C ARG A 72 12.71 3.66 3.95
N THR A 73 13.07 4.68 3.18
CA THR A 73 13.73 5.90 3.68
C THR A 73 12.92 7.16 3.44
N GLU A 74 12.10 7.21 2.39
CA GLU A 74 11.40 8.42 1.94
C GLU A 74 9.87 8.27 1.87
N TYR A 75 9.32 7.30 2.57
CA TYR A 75 7.87 7.07 2.57
C TYR A 75 7.10 8.29 3.07
N LYS A 76 6.14 8.75 2.25
CA LYS A 76 5.19 9.82 2.60
C LYS A 76 3.78 9.23 2.52
N PRO A 77 3.01 9.26 3.63
CA PRO A 77 1.67 8.66 3.66
C PRO A 77 0.67 9.40 2.78
N ASP A 78 0.85 10.70 2.53
CA ASP A 78 -0.13 11.57 1.89
C ASP A 78 0.26 11.94 0.47
N ALA A 79 -0.73 11.91 -0.43
CA ALA A 79 -0.61 12.35 -1.81
C ALA A 79 -1.78 13.24 -2.22
N GLN A 80 -1.48 14.38 -2.86
CA GLN A 80 -2.48 15.22 -3.51
C GLN A 80 -2.67 14.75 -4.94
N ILE A 81 -3.89 14.33 -5.29
CA ILE A 81 -4.23 13.82 -6.60
C ILE A 81 -5.15 14.79 -7.31
N GLU A 82 -4.73 15.26 -8.50
CA GLU A 82 -5.58 16.09 -9.34
C GLU A 82 -6.75 15.27 -9.90
N ILE A 83 -7.95 15.84 -9.86
CA ILE A 83 -9.15 15.19 -10.41
C ILE A 83 -9.24 15.41 -11.92
N ARG A 84 -8.92 16.62 -12.37
CA ARG A 84 -8.95 17.04 -13.78
C ARG A 84 -7.64 17.74 -14.14
N ARG A 85 -7.17 17.51 -15.35
CA ARG A 85 -5.99 18.19 -15.90
C ARG A 85 -6.12 18.37 -17.41
N THR A 86 -5.43 19.36 -17.95
CA THR A 86 -5.30 19.54 -19.40
C THR A 86 -3.90 19.16 -19.84
N ARG A 87 -3.78 18.31 -20.85
CA ARG A 87 -2.51 17.95 -21.46
C ARG A 87 -2.59 18.00 -22.97
N LYS A 88 -1.70 18.77 -23.60
CA LYS A 88 -1.68 18.98 -25.06
C LYS A 88 -3.05 19.38 -25.63
N GLY A 89 -3.79 20.22 -24.91
CA GLY A 89 -5.14 20.65 -25.30
C GLY A 89 -6.25 19.63 -25.04
N CYS A 90 -5.93 18.47 -24.46
CA CYS A 90 -6.90 17.44 -24.08
C CYS A 90 -7.27 17.57 -22.61
N GLU A 91 -8.55 17.63 -22.32
CA GLU A 91 -9.04 17.55 -20.94
C GLU A 91 -9.13 16.10 -20.49
N LEU A 92 -8.51 15.83 -19.33
CA LEU A 92 -8.39 14.52 -18.75
C LEU A 92 -9.01 14.49 -17.36
N VAL A 93 -9.59 13.34 -17.00
CA VAL A 93 -10.09 13.06 -15.66
C VAL A 93 -9.43 11.82 -15.09
N VAL A 94 -9.23 11.81 -13.78
CA VAL A 94 -8.76 10.62 -13.07
C VAL A 94 -9.76 9.48 -13.25
N SER A 95 -9.29 8.28 -13.57
CA SER A 95 -10.15 7.10 -13.78
C SER A 95 -9.76 5.92 -12.89
N ARG A 96 -8.51 5.84 -12.48
CA ARG A 96 -7.98 4.76 -11.64
C ARG A 96 -6.73 5.20 -10.90
N ILE A 97 -6.62 4.76 -9.66
CA ILE A 97 -5.36 4.79 -8.91
C ILE A 97 -5.01 3.35 -8.58
N GLU A 98 -3.83 2.93 -8.98
CA GLU A 98 -3.23 1.66 -8.59
C GLU A 98 -2.24 1.92 -7.46
N LEU A 99 -2.37 1.16 -6.39
CA LEU A 99 -1.55 1.25 -5.19
C LEU A 99 -0.68 0.00 -5.13
N GLU A 100 0.60 0.14 -5.42
CA GLU A 100 1.60 -0.91 -5.21
C GLU A 100 1.99 -0.87 -3.74
N ILE A 101 1.57 -1.87 -2.96
CA ILE A 101 1.84 -2.00 -1.53
C ILE A 101 3.11 -2.84 -1.38
N ASN A 102 4.15 -2.28 -0.81
CA ASN A 102 5.44 -2.93 -0.62
C ASN A 102 5.71 -3.12 0.88
N ALA A 103 6.32 -4.24 1.25
CA ALA A 103 6.72 -4.52 2.62
C ALA A 103 8.09 -5.24 2.67
N ALA A 104 8.88 -4.93 3.69
CA ALA A 104 10.16 -5.61 3.95
C ALA A 104 9.99 -6.68 5.03
N TYR A 105 10.73 -7.79 4.86
CA TYR A 105 10.79 -8.85 5.87
C TYR A 105 12.24 -9.18 6.29
N GLY A 106 13.21 -8.47 5.73
CA GLY A 106 14.62 -8.62 6.04
C GLY A 106 15.40 -7.33 5.71
N LYS A 107 16.71 -7.39 5.86
CA LYS A 107 17.60 -6.23 5.68
C LYS A 107 18.06 -6.03 4.24
N ASP A 108 18.15 -7.12 3.48
CA ASP A 108 18.60 -7.07 2.09
C ASP A 108 17.50 -6.47 1.21
N ILE A 109 17.91 -5.80 0.13
CA ILE A 109 16.99 -5.15 -0.81
C ILE A 109 16.01 -6.16 -1.45
N GLY A 110 16.43 -7.42 -1.59
CA GLY A 110 15.62 -8.52 -2.09
C GLY A 110 14.66 -9.12 -1.05
N ASP A 111 14.80 -8.77 0.23
CA ASP A 111 13.93 -9.28 1.30
C ASP A 111 12.68 -8.41 1.43
N SER A 112 11.95 -8.31 0.33
CA SER A 112 10.71 -7.56 0.22
C SER A 112 9.67 -8.33 -0.59
N GLY A 113 8.40 -8.02 -0.34
CA GLY A 113 7.28 -8.51 -1.12
C GLY A 113 6.29 -7.38 -1.38
N GLY A 114 5.47 -7.56 -2.38
CA GLY A 114 4.47 -6.56 -2.73
C GLY A 114 3.18 -7.18 -3.23
N ASP A 115 2.11 -6.43 -3.08
CA ASP A 115 0.80 -6.68 -3.68
C ASP A 115 0.16 -5.34 -4.04
N SER A 116 -1.07 -5.31 -4.50
CA SER A 116 -1.71 -4.08 -4.96
C SER A 116 -3.10 -3.88 -4.37
N GLY A 117 -3.49 -2.61 -4.30
CA GLY A 117 -4.85 -2.15 -4.07
C GLY A 117 -5.28 -1.18 -5.16
N PHE A 118 -6.57 -0.84 -5.22
CA PHE A 118 -7.09 -0.02 -6.30
C PHE A 118 -8.17 0.94 -5.84
N ILE A 119 -8.19 2.11 -6.45
CA ILE A 119 -9.31 3.04 -6.39
C ILE A 119 -9.81 3.24 -7.81
N ALA A 120 -11.09 2.95 -8.04
CA ALA A 120 -11.77 3.25 -9.30
C ALA A 120 -12.49 4.59 -9.20
N VAL A 121 -12.39 5.42 -10.24
CA VAL A 121 -13.15 6.66 -10.34
C VAL A 121 -14.01 6.60 -11.60
N ARG A 122 -15.29 6.92 -11.48
CA ARG A 122 -16.29 6.80 -12.55
C ARG A 122 -17.18 8.04 -12.59
N ASP A 123 -17.86 8.26 -13.70
CA ASP A 123 -18.90 9.29 -13.79
C ASP A 123 -20.14 8.87 -13.01
N TYR A 124 -20.44 7.58 -13.03
CA TYR A 124 -21.58 6.99 -12.35
C TYR A 124 -21.22 5.65 -11.68
N LEU A 125 -21.77 5.42 -10.50
CA LEU A 125 -21.72 4.16 -9.75
C LEU A 125 -23.10 3.93 -9.11
N ALA A 126 -23.48 2.66 -9.02
CA ALA A 126 -24.66 2.30 -8.23
C ALA A 126 -24.41 2.66 -6.74
N PRO A 127 -25.46 3.00 -5.98
CA PRO A 127 -25.29 3.45 -4.58
C PRO A 127 -24.51 2.48 -3.69
N HIS A 128 -24.66 1.17 -3.89
CA HIS A 128 -23.96 0.14 -3.12
C HIS A 128 -22.49 -0.06 -3.51
N ASP A 129 -22.09 0.46 -4.67
CA ASP A 129 -20.70 0.39 -5.15
C ASP A 129 -19.88 1.63 -4.76
N LYS A 130 -20.56 2.68 -4.30
CA LYS A 130 -19.92 3.94 -3.94
C LYS A 130 -19.27 3.90 -2.58
N GLY A 131 -18.02 4.32 -2.48
CA GLY A 131 -17.44 4.72 -1.20
C GLY A 131 -18.20 5.88 -0.57
N THR A 132 -18.33 5.85 0.74
CA THR A 132 -19.04 6.89 1.52
C THR A 132 -18.06 7.76 2.27
N PHE A 133 -18.38 9.06 2.39
CA PHE A 133 -17.56 10.00 3.16
C PHE A 133 -18.30 10.35 4.47
N ASN A 134 -17.55 10.40 5.56
CA ASN A 134 -18.04 10.86 6.86
C ASN A 134 -18.22 12.40 6.88
N ALA A 135 -18.68 12.94 8.01
CA ALA A 135 -18.88 14.38 8.18
C ALA A 135 -17.59 15.20 8.04
N ALA A 136 -16.43 14.62 8.33
CA ALA A 136 -15.12 15.25 8.14
C ALA A 136 -14.64 15.22 6.68
N GLY A 137 -15.39 14.58 5.79
CA GLY A 137 -15.00 14.43 4.38
C GLY A 137 -13.97 13.35 4.14
N GLU A 138 -13.90 12.36 5.01
CA GLU A 138 -12.98 11.21 4.91
C GLU A 138 -13.75 9.95 4.54
N SER A 139 -13.17 9.15 3.67
CA SER A 139 -13.62 7.80 3.33
C SER A 139 -12.48 6.81 3.54
N GLN A 140 -12.78 5.69 4.19
CA GLN A 140 -11.80 4.65 4.47
C GLN A 140 -12.19 3.34 3.79
N PHE A 141 -11.22 2.69 3.16
CA PHE A 141 -11.30 1.30 2.75
C PHE A 141 -10.13 0.53 3.38
N SER A 142 -10.29 -0.77 3.55
CA SER A 142 -9.35 -1.52 4.37
C SER A 142 -8.94 -2.82 3.70
N GLY A 143 -7.79 -3.34 4.11
CA GLY A 143 -7.30 -4.64 3.72
C GLY A 143 -6.49 -5.29 4.82
N GLN A 144 -6.31 -6.60 4.69
CA GLN A 144 -5.40 -7.39 5.50
C GLN A 144 -4.37 -8.02 4.59
N CYS A 145 -3.09 -7.76 4.86
CA CYS A 145 -1.99 -8.42 4.20
C CYS A 145 -1.51 -9.59 5.06
N GLN A 146 -1.08 -10.65 4.39
CA GLN A 146 -0.53 -11.85 5.03
C GLN A 146 0.76 -12.23 4.33
N TRP A 147 1.77 -12.60 5.11
CA TRP A 147 2.97 -13.21 4.60
C TRP A 147 2.79 -14.70 4.38
N PHE A 148 3.16 -15.13 3.19
CA PHE A 148 3.35 -16.54 2.86
C PHE A 148 4.83 -16.80 2.67
N PHE A 149 5.32 -17.88 3.24
CA PHE A 149 6.73 -18.25 3.14
C PHE A 149 6.93 -19.51 2.31
N ARG A 150 8.07 -19.57 1.66
CA ARG A 150 8.58 -20.76 0.97
C ARG A 150 10.09 -20.74 0.97
N THR A 151 10.70 -21.84 0.57
CA THR A 151 12.15 -21.87 0.29
C THR A 151 12.43 -21.61 -1.18
N SER A 152 13.61 -21.11 -1.49
CA SER A 152 14.12 -20.86 -2.83
C SER A 152 15.57 -21.29 -2.95
N GLY A 153 15.92 -21.84 -4.13
CA GLY A 153 17.26 -22.32 -4.46
C GLY A 153 17.74 -23.56 -3.70
N GLY A 154 18.91 -24.07 -4.06
CA GLY A 154 19.50 -25.28 -3.46
C GLY A 154 19.83 -25.13 -1.96
N LEU A 155 20.10 -23.89 -1.50
CA LEU A 155 20.32 -23.62 -0.07
C LEU A 155 19.01 -23.50 0.73
N ARG A 156 17.86 -23.65 0.07
CA ARG A 156 16.53 -23.53 0.70
C ARG A 156 16.39 -22.24 1.52
N ARG A 157 16.83 -21.09 0.95
CA ARG A 157 16.66 -19.80 1.61
C ARG A 157 15.17 -19.45 1.71
N ILE A 158 14.75 -18.98 2.87
CA ILE A 158 13.40 -18.45 3.06
C ILE A 158 13.21 -17.20 2.20
N VAL A 159 12.12 -17.19 1.45
CA VAL A 159 11.58 -16.01 0.77
C VAL A 159 10.12 -15.89 1.14
N LYS A 160 9.65 -14.63 1.26
CA LYS A 160 8.26 -14.35 1.61
C LYS A 160 7.53 -13.69 0.45
N ILE A 161 6.24 -13.97 0.37
CA ILE A 161 5.32 -13.45 -0.63
C ILE A 161 4.21 -12.73 0.14
N LEU A 162 3.93 -11.50 -0.22
CA LEU A 162 2.87 -10.72 0.40
C LEU A 162 1.58 -10.88 -0.39
N TYR A 163 0.48 -11.18 0.30
CA TYR A 163 -0.87 -11.14 -0.26
C TYR A 163 -1.75 -10.23 0.56
N CYS A 164 -2.39 -9.28 -0.10
CA CYS A 164 -3.30 -8.33 0.52
C CYS A 164 -4.73 -8.56 0.00
N LYS A 165 -5.64 -8.84 0.90
CA LYS A 165 -7.06 -9.04 0.61
C LYS A 165 -7.89 -7.90 1.16
N ASN A 166 -9.01 -7.63 0.52
CA ASN A 166 -9.98 -6.67 1.00
C ASN A 166 -10.58 -7.12 2.34
N THR A 167 -11.01 -6.17 3.17
CA THR A 167 -11.77 -6.46 4.39
C THR A 167 -13.09 -5.69 4.38
N ASP A 168 -14.12 -6.32 4.97
CA ASP A 168 -15.39 -5.65 5.22
C ASP A 168 -15.29 -4.63 6.38
N ALA A 169 -16.41 -3.96 6.67
CA ALA A 169 -16.49 -2.98 7.75
C ALA A 169 -16.24 -3.57 9.15
N GLN A 170 -16.44 -4.88 9.33
CA GLN A 170 -16.17 -5.62 10.55
C GLN A 170 -14.72 -6.09 10.66
N GLY A 171 -13.94 -5.93 9.57
CA GLY A 171 -12.56 -6.35 9.49
C GLY A 171 -12.35 -7.81 9.04
N ASN A 172 -13.41 -8.49 8.60
CA ASN A 172 -13.29 -9.83 8.05
C ASN A 172 -12.70 -9.80 6.65
N VAL A 173 -11.79 -10.70 6.36
CA VAL A 173 -11.19 -10.83 5.04
C VAL A 173 -12.22 -11.28 4.01
N THR A 174 -12.30 -10.56 2.90
CA THR A 174 -13.19 -10.86 1.77
C THR A 174 -12.40 -11.17 0.50
N LYS A 175 -13.10 -11.54 -0.56
CA LYS A 175 -12.45 -11.82 -1.86
C LYS A 175 -11.91 -10.53 -2.48
N GLY A 176 -10.84 -10.68 -3.25
CA GLY A 176 -10.21 -9.58 -4.00
C GLY A 176 -9.19 -8.81 -3.18
N ARG A 177 -8.53 -7.87 -3.85
CA ARG A 177 -7.55 -6.95 -3.28
C ARG A 177 -8.26 -5.75 -2.63
N PRO A 178 -7.58 -4.98 -1.76
CA PRO A 178 -8.13 -3.74 -1.22
C PRO A 178 -8.63 -2.84 -2.35
N PHE A 179 -9.90 -2.44 -2.27
CA PHE A 179 -10.58 -1.74 -3.36
C PHE A 179 -11.60 -0.74 -2.83
N ALA A 180 -11.65 0.42 -3.49
CA ALA A 180 -12.72 1.41 -3.31
C ALA A 180 -13.11 2.01 -4.66
N ALA A 181 -14.33 2.54 -4.74
CA ALA A 181 -14.81 3.23 -5.92
C ALA A 181 -15.55 4.52 -5.55
N TYR A 182 -15.32 5.56 -6.33
CA TYR A 182 -15.93 6.89 -6.12
C TYR A 182 -16.39 7.47 -7.45
N THR A 183 -17.34 8.41 -7.38
CA THR A 183 -17.65 9.23 -8.53
C THR A 183 -16.80 10.50 -8.53
N LEU A 184 -16.58 11.10 -9.71
CA LEU A 184 -15.75 12.30 -9.87
C LEU A 184 -16.23 13.47 -9.00
N ASP A 185 -17.54 13.60 -8.83
CA ASP A 185 -18.18 14.67 -8.05
C ASP A 185 -18.05 14.51 -6.54
N GLN A 186 -17.73 13.28 -6.05
CA GLN A 186 -17.53 13.01 -4.63
C GLN A 186 -16.14 13.46 -4.12
N LEU A 187 -15.14 13.49 -4.98
CA LEU A 187 -13.72 13.61 -4.58
C LEU A 187 -13.23 15.03 -4.23
N PRO A 188 -13.76 16.14 -4.80
CA PRO A 188 -13.19 17.46 -4.58
C PRO A 188 -13.03 17.83 -3.10
N GLY A 189 -11.77 18.06 -2.66
CA GLY A 189 -11.42 18.44 -1.30
C GLY A 189 -11.60 17.34 -0.25
N LYS A 190 -11.80 16.10 -0.66
CA LYS A 190 -11.99 14.94 0.23
C LYS A 190 -10.68 14.21 0.51
N THR A 191 -10.73 13.35 1.52
CA THR A 191 -9.62 12.43 1.87
C THR A 191 -10.08 10.99 1.70
N VAL A 192 -9.31 10.22 0.95
CA VAL A 192 -9.50 8.77 0.79
C VAL A 192 -8.36 8.07 1.50
N LYS A 193 -8.67 7.22 2.47
CA LYS A 193 -7.71 6.54 3.33
C LYS A 193 -7.71 5.03 3.09
N LEU A 194 -6.54 4.46 2.78
CA LEU A 194 -6.31 3.02 2.85
C LEU A 194 -5.81 2.66 4.25
N LYS A 195 -6.42 1.65 4.87
CA LYS A 195 -5.93 1.05 6.11
C LYS A 195 -5.57 -0.41 5.89
N ILE A 196 -4.30 -0.75 6.12
CA ILE A 196 -3.80 -2.12 6.04
C ILE A 196 -3.50 -2.66 7.43
N LYS A 197 -3.92 -3.90 7.68
CA LYS A 197 -3.47 -4.70 8.81
C LYS A 197 -2.60 -5.84 8.31
N LEU A 198 -1.63 -6.24 9.10
CA LEU A 198 -0.86 -7.46 8.86
C LEU A 198 -1.46 -8.59 9.69
N ALA A 199 -1.62 -9.76 9.08
CA ALA A 199 -2.03 -10.96 9.79
C ALA A 199 -0.92 -11.41 10.77
N ASP A 200 -1.33 -11.90 11.95
CA ASP A 200 -0.39 -12.30 13.01
C ASP A 200 0.39 -13.58 12.66
N GLU A 201 -0.24 -14.48 11.88
CA GLU A 201 0.39 -15.74 11.48
C GLU A 201 0.84 -15.71 10.03
N GLU A 202 2.00 -16.29 9.78
CA GLU A 202 2.50 -16.57 8.45
C GLU A 202 2.18 -18.03 8.06
N GLU A 203 1.91 -18.26 6.79
CA GLU A 203 1.54 -19.57 6.27
C GLU A 203 2.47 -20.04 5.14
N PRO A 204 2.64 -21.36 4.95
CA PRO A 204 3.33 -21.88 3.78
C PRO A 204 2.65 -21.44 2.49
N TYR A 205 3.41 -20.96 1.53
CA TYR A 205 2.90 -20.57 0.20
C TYR A 205 2.36 -21.75 -0.59
N MET A 206 2.98 -22.92 -0.41
CA MET A 206 2.56 -24.16 -1.07
C MET A 206 2.18 -25.21 -0.03
N GLY A 207 1.00 -25.77 -0.15
CA GLY A 207 0.58 -26.90 0.65
C GLY A 207 1.48 -28.14 0.46
N ASP A 208 1.47 -29.05 1.41
CA ASP A 208 2.25 -30.31 1.44
C ASP A 208 3.78 -30.12 1.28
N THR A 209 4.30 -28.94 1.70
CA THR A 209 5.74 -28.66 1.68
C THR A 209 6.30 -28.32 3.06
N TRP A 210 5.42 -28.12 4.03
CA TRP A 210 5.74 -27.83 5.42
C TRP A 210 4.76 -28.56 6.33
N VAL A 211 5.23 -28.94 7.52
CA VAL A 211 4.42 -29.58 8.56
C VAL A 211 4.35 -28.67 9.77
N LYS A 212 3.13 -28.36 10.22
CA LYS A 212 2.92 -27.56 11.45
C LYS A 212 3.30 -28.41 12.67
N VAL A 213 4.13 -27.87 13.52
CA VAL A 213 4.63 -28.49 14.76
C VAL A 213 4.54 -27.50 15.91
N PRO A 214 4.67 -27.92 17.16
CA PRO A 214 4.83 -26.98 18.25
C PRO A 214 5.99 -26.01 17.99
N GLY A 215 5.71 -24.72 18.09
CA GLY A 215 6.69 -23.65 17.83
C GLY A 215 6.85 -23.22 16.38
N GLY A 216 6.07 -23.79 15.43
CA GLY A 216 6.07 -23.33 14.05
C GLY A 216 5.96 -24.40 12.98
N TRP A 217 6.84 -24.37 11.98
CA TRP A 217 6.77 -25.19 10.77
C TRP A 217 8.10 -25.87 10.48
N LYS A 218 8.08 -27.15 10.14
CA LYS A 218 9.23 -27.90 9.64
C LYS A 218 9.16 -28.11 8.14
N ARG A 219 10.29 -27.94 7.46
CA ARG A 219 10.39 -28.11 6.00
C ARG A 219 10.50 -29.58 5.64
N CYS A 220 9.62 -30.06 4.76
CA CYS A 220 9.72 -31.42 4.25
C CYS A 220 11.05 -31.67 3.50
N MET A 221 11.51 -32.89 3.54
CA MET A 221 12.79 -33.30 2.91
C MET A 221 12.73 -33.20 1.39
N GLY A 222 11.58 -33.55 0.77
CA GLY A 222 11.48 -33.70 -0.67
C GLY A 222 12.25 -34.92 -1.17
N LYS A 223 12.62 -34.92 -2.45
CA LYS A 223 13.44 -35.96 -3.09
C LYS A 223 14.95 -35.72 -2.95
N GLY A 224 15.36 -34.70 -2.19
CA GLY A 224 16.73 -34.26 -2.01
C GLY A 224 16.84 -32.74 -2.08
N PHE A 225 18.07 -32.22 -1.93
CA PHE A 225 18.34 -30.77 -1.97
C PHE A 225 18.06 -30.14 -3.33
N GLU A 226 18.11 -30.91 -4.41
CA GLU A 226 17.77 -30.48 -5.77
C GLU A 226 16.26 -30.23 -5.94
N ASP A 227 15.43 -30.82 -5.09
CA ASP A 227 13.99 -30.62 -5.09
C ASP A 227 13.64 -29.26 -4.49
N GLN A 228 13.51 -28.25 -5.34
CA GLN A 228 13.22 -26.87 -4.90
C GLN A 228 11.83 -26.77 -4.23
N HIS A 229 10.86 -27.57 -4.64
CA HIS A 229 9.54 -27.59 -4.05
C HIS A 229 9.52 -28.37 -2.75
N ALA A 230 10.27 -29.45 -2.68
CA ALA A 230 10.40 -30.35 -1.53
C ALA A 230 9.03 -30.70 -0.91
N PHE A 231 8.09 -31.24 -1.72
CA PHE A 231 6.83 -31.77 -1.22
C PHE A 231 7.08 -32.90 -0.23
N CYS A 232 6.18 -33.07 0.72
CA CYS A 232 6.33 -34.08 1.75
C CYS A 232 6.17 -35.52 1.21
N TYR A 233 5.38 -35.70 0.15
CA TYR A 233 5.14 -37.00 -0.49
C TYR A 233 4.70 -38.08 0.49
N GLY A 234 3.93 -37.74 1.54
CA GLY A 234 3.54 -38.65 2.60
C GLY A 234 4.62 -38.87 3.67
N ASN A 235 5.81 -38.34 3.51
CA ASN A 235 6.86 -38.36 4.53
C ASN A 235 6.75 -37.13 5.42
N TYR A 236 6.14 -37.29 6.57
CA TYR A 236 5.95 -36.24 7.59
C TYR A 236 6.85 -36.44 8.81
N LYS A 237 7.93 -37.21 8.67
CA LYS A 237 8.88 -37.55 9.75
C LYS A 237 10.27 -37.00 9.49
N ASP A 238 10.71 -36.98 8.23
CA ASP A 238 12.04 -36.50 7.86
C ASP A 238 11.96 -35.11 7.32
N PHE A 239 12.76 -34.23 7.88
CA PHE A 239 12.73 -32.80 7.58
C PHE A 239 14.11 -32.29 7.15
N SER A 240 14.12 -31.31 6.29
CA SER A 240 15.33 -30.61 5.91
C SER A 240 15.51 -29.31 6.71
N THR A 241 16.74 -28.86 6.80
CA THR A 241 17.04 -27.50 7.23
C THR A 241 16.75 -26.49 6.12
N PHE A 242 16.71 -25.24 6.48
CA PHE A 242 16.56 -24.11 5.58
C PHE A 242 17.36 -22.91 6.10
N LYS A 243 17.64 -21.95 5.23
CA LYS A 243 18.38 -20.74 5.56
C LYS A 243 17.46 -19.55 5.74
N MET A 244 17.54 -18.87 6.87
CA MET A 244 16.84 -17.62 7.13
C MET A 244 17.44 -16.45 6.33
N PRO A 245 16.71 -15.32 6.15
CA PRO A 245 17.24 -14.13 5.49
C PRO A 245 18.54 -13.61 6.12
N ASP A 246 18.69 -13.73 7.44
CA ASP A 246 19.88 -13.34 8.19
C ASP A 246 21.07 -14.34 8.09
N GLY A 247 20.90 -15.41 7.31
CA GLY A 247 21.93 -16.40 7.03
C GLY A 247 21.99 -17.60 7.98
N ARG A 248 21.20 -17.62 9.08
CA ARG A 248 21.14 -18.76 10.01
C ARG A 248 20.54 -20.01 9.37
N ASN A 249 21.06 -21.18 9.70
CA ASN A 249 20.47 -22.46 9.33
C ASN A 249 19.47 -22.91 10.41
N CYS A 250 18.23 -23.13 10.02
CA CYS A 250 17.12 -23.37 10.94
C CYS A 250 16.39 -24.67 10.61
N SER A 251 15.77 -25.27 11.62
CA SER A 251 14.93 -26.47 11.48
C SER A 251 13.45 -26.20 11.76
N ILE A 252 13.12 -25.09 12.43
CA ILE A 252 11.73 -24.67 12.72
C ILE A 252 11.57 -23.21 12.34
N TYR A 253 10.59 -22.89 11.51
CA TYR A 253 10.20 -21.56 11.09
C TYR A 253 8.98 -21.07 11.90
N PRO A 254 8.87 -19.80 12.31
CA PRO A 254 9.83 -18.70 12.17
C PRO A 254 10.86 -18.63 13.31
N GLY A 255 10.70 -19.40 14.37
CA GLY A 255 11.47 -19.28 15.60
C GLY A 255 12.96 -19.60 15.48
N CYS A 256 13.37 -20.29 14.38
CA CYS A 256 14.71 -20.76 14.13
C CYS A 256 15.35 -21.53 15.29
N THR A 257 15.00 -22.80 15.44
CA THR A 257 15.85 -23.70 16.20
C THR A 257 17.06 -24.02 15.32
N GLU A 258 18.24 -23.53 15.70
CA GLU A 258 19.47 -23.83 15.01
C GLU A 258 19.88 -25.27 15.28
N ASN A 259 20.18 -26.02 14.21
CA ASN A 259 20.93 -27.25 14.38
C ASN A 259 22.36 -26.84 14.80
N LYS A 260 22.68 -26.95 16.07
CA LYS A 260 24.07 -26.95 16.49
C LYS A 260 24.69 -28.21 15.83
N GLU A 261 25.46 -27.99 14.76
CA GLU A 261 26.33 -29.04 14.25
C GLU A 261 27.15 -29.53 15.45
N VAL A 262 26.94 -30.79 15.80
CA VAL A 262 27.88 -31.47 16.69
C VAL A 262 29.17 -31.59 15.86
N THR A 263 30.09 -30.66 16.06
CA THR A 263 31.45 -30.75 15.48
C THR A 263 32.01 -32.07 15.99
N PRO A 264 32.49 -32.97 15.09
CA PRO A 264 33.02 -34.25 15.48
C PRO A 264 34.29 -34.10 16.34
#